data_a0438e92d28d2740250ff26e8c5a132f
#
_entry.id   a0438e92d28d2740250ff26e8c5a132f
#
_cell.length_a   1.000
_cell.length_b   1.000
_cell.length_c   1.000
_cell.angle_alpha   90.00
_cell.angle_beta   90.00
_cell.angle_gamma   90.00
#
_symmetry.space_group_name_H-M   'P 1'
#
loop_
_entity.id
_entity.type
_entity.pdbx_description
1 polymer ?
#
loop_
_entity_poly.entity_id
_entity_poly.type
_entity_poly.pdbx_seq_one_letter_code
_entity_poly.pdbx_strand_id
1 'polypeptide(L)'
;HFQLAKPYKNNPLLEEMSKLAKELSVVLPISFFERDNNTYYNSLAIIDADGNILGYYRKSHIPEGPGYEEKFYFHPGNTGFKVFETAYAKIGSGICWDQWFPEVARILTLKGAELLFYPTAIGSEPDYPQLDSRDSWQIVMQGHSAANCIPVVASNRIGTEDNEKFSQTF
;
A
#
# COMPACT_ATOMS: atom_id res chain seq x y z
N HIS A 1 18.48 -6.55 2.85
CA HIS A 1 17.06 -6.19 3.01
C HIS A 1 16.21 -7.39 3.41
N PHE A 2 16.40 -8.61 2.87
CA PHE A 2 15.61 -9.80 3.22
C PHE A 2 15.56 -10.13 4.72
N GLN A 3 16.57 -9.72 5.50
CA GLN A 3 16.58 -9.89 6.97
C GLN A 3 15.51 -9.05 7.68
N LEU A 4 14.99 -8.00 7.03
CA LEU A 4 13.92 -7.15 7.55
C LEU A 4 12.55 -7.81 7.42
N ALA A 5 12.41 -8.77 6.50
CA ALA A 5 11.15 -9.46 6.27
C ALA A 5 10.75 -10.32 7.48
N LYS A 6 9.49 -10.21 7.88
CA LYS A 6 8.90 -10.96 9.01
C LYS A 6 7.64 -11.69 8.56
N PRO A 7 7.30 -12.81 9.19
CA PRO A 7 6.00 -13.44 8.98
C PRO A 7 4.86 -12.48 9.37
N TYR A 8 3.69 -12.68 8.76
CA TYR A 8 2.47 -11.98 9.19
C TYR A 8 2.11 -12.33 10.63
N LYS A 9 2.17 -13.62 10.99
CA LYS A 9 1.89 -14.08 12.35
C LYS A 9 3.03 -13.71 13.29
N ASN A 10 2.70 -13.17 14.47
CA ASN A 10 3.65 -12.72 15.49
C ASN A 10 4.64 -11.69 14.93
N ASN A 11 4.15 -10.79 14.10
CA ASN A 11 4.94 -9.72 13.51
C ASN A 11 5.10 -8.58 14.53
N PRO A 12 6.32 -8.27 14.99
CA PRO A 12 6.53 -7.26 16.03
C PRO A 12 6.00 -5.87 15.66
N LEU A 13 6.14 -5.47 14.37
CA LEU A 13 5.60 -4.20 13.90
C LEU A 13 4.07 -4.17 14.01
N LEU A 14 3.39 -5.23 13.59
CA LEU A 14 1.93 -5.29 13.65
C LEU A 14 1.44 -5.32 15.10
N GLU A 15 2.15 -6.00 16.00
CA GLU A 15 1.83 -6.01 17.44
C GLU A 15 1.99 -4.62 18.08
N GLU A 16 3.03 -3.87 17.70
CA GLU A 16 3.23 -2.50 18.16
C GLU A 16 2.13 -1.56 17.62
N MET A 17 1.83 -1.66 16.32
CA MET A 17 0.79 -0.85 15.69
C MET A 17 -0.61 -1.21 16.21
N SER A 18 -0.87 -2.45 16.61
CA SER A 18 -2.12 -2.86 17.29
C SER A 18 -2.31 -2.13 18.62
N LYS A 19 -1.25 -2.00 19.41
CA LYS A 19 -1.31 -1.24 20.67
C LYS A 19 -1.60 0.24 20.42
N LEU A 20 -0.92 0.82 19.42
CA LEU A 20 -1.10 2.22 19.03
C LEU A 20 -2.51 2.48 18.49
N ALA A 21 -3.02 1.60 17.61
CA ALA A 21 -4.38 1.70 17.08
C ALA A 21 -5.42 1.74 18.21
N LYS A 22 -5.29 0.83 19.18
CA LYS A 22 -6.15 0.78 20.36
C LYS A 22 -6.02 2.01 21.25
N GLU A 23 -4.80 2.44 21.54
CA GLU A 23 -4.54 3.62 22.38
C GLU A 23 -5.18 4.89 21.81
N LEU A 24 -5.02 5.09 20.49
CA LEU A 24 -5.52 6.26 19.78
C LEU A 24 -6.96 6.09 19.26
N SER A 25 -7.56 4.90 19.38
CA SER A 25 -8.87 4.56 18.82
C SER A 25 -8.96 4.89 17.32
N VAL A 26 -7.95 4.50 16.55
CA VAL A 26 -7.85 4.75 15.10
C VAL A 26 -7.68 3.45 14.31
N VAL A 27 -8.14 3.47 13.07
CA VAL A 27 -7.87 2.38 12.12
C VAL A 27 -6.53 2.66 11.40
N LEU A 28 -5.64 1.67 11.38
CA LEU A 28 -4.32 1.80 10.78
C LEU A 28 -4.11 0.80 9.63
N PRO A 29 -4.00 1.27 8.38
CA PRO A 29 -3.43 0.51 7.28
C PRO A 29 -1.89 0.50 7.39
N ILE A 30 -1.29 -0.66 7.67
CA ILE A 30 0.15 -0.78 7.93
C ILE A 30 0.83 -1.64 6.87
N SER A 31 1.71 -1.04 6.07
CA SER A 31 2.56 -1.77 5.12
C SER A 31 3.72 -2.46 5.83
N PHE A 32 4.05 -3.66 5.40
CA PHE A 32 5.17 -4.42 5.95
C PHE A 32 5.80 -5.36 4.90
N PHE A 33 7.09 -5.66 5.09
CA PHE A 33 7.81 -6.65 4.30
C PHE A 33 7.49 -8.04 4.85
N GLU A 34 6.62 -8.76 4.15
CA GLU A 34 6.19 -10.09 4.56
C GLU A 34 7.14 -11.18 4.05
N ARG A 35 7.43 -12.16 4.92
CA ARG A 35 8.00 -13.44 4.55
C ARG A 35 6.99 -14.55 4.84
N ASP A 36 6.65 -15.31 3.81
CA ASP A 36 5.84 -16.52 3.91
C ASP A 36 6.65 -17.71 3.39
N ASN A 37 7.16 -18.51 4.31
CA ASN A 37 8.14 -19.56 4.02
C ASN A 37 9.38 -19.01 3.29
N ASN A 38 9.55 -19.38 2.01
CA ASN A 38 10.63 -18.94 1.15
C ASN A 38 10.22 -17.85 0.16
N THR A 39 9.03 -17.28 0.31
CA THR A 39 8.48 -16.27 -0.57
C THR A 39 8.32 -14.95 0.18
N TYR A 40 8.52 -13.85 -0.51
CA TYR A 40 8.44 -12.50 0.04
C TYR A 40 7.37 -11.69 -0.66
N TYR A 41 6.65 -10.88 0.10
CA TYR A 41 5.55 -10.05 -0.40
C TYR A 41 5.64 -8.63 0.14
N ASN A 42 5.19 -7.68 -0.66
CA ASN A 42 4.83 -6.34 -0.21
C ASN A 42 3.39 -6.41 0.29
N SER A 43 3.19 -6.30 1.60
CA SER A 43 1.92 -6.60 2.25
C SER A 43 1.43 -5.42 3.07
N LEU A 44 0.11 -5.36 3.26
CA LEU A 44 -0.57 -4.34 4.05
C LEU A 44 -1.58 -5.03 4.97
N ALA A 45 -1.47 -4.79 6.26
CA ALA A 45 -2.44 -5.21 7.25
C ALA A 45 -3.40 -4.07 7.60
N ILE A 46 -4.67 -4.39 7.87
CA ILE A 46 -5.64 -3.46 8.44
C ILE A 46 -5.82 -3.79 9.92
N ILE A 47 -5.54 -2.82 10.77
CA ILE A 47 -5.69 -2.89 12.21
C ILE A 47 -6.86 -1.99 12.62
N ASP A 48 -7.85 -2.54 13.32
CA ASP A 48 -9.02 -1.79 13.75
C ASP A 48 -8.76 -0.93 14.99
N ALA A 49 -9.67 -0.04 15.30
CA ALA A 49 -9.60 0.92 16.39
C ALA A 49 -9.53 0.28 17.80
N ASP A 50 -9.88 -0.98 17.92
CA ASP A 50 -9.72 -1.78 19.17
C ASP A 50 -8.37 -2.50 19.25
N GLY A 51 -7.54 -2.38 18.21
CA GLY A 51 -6.24 -3.03 18.08
C GLY A 51 -6.28 -4.42 17.43
N ASN A 52 -7.46 -4.92 17.02
CA ASN A 52 -7.56 -6.20 16.33
C ASN A 52 -7.04 -6.09 14.89
N ILE A 53 -6.21 -7.04 14.47
CA ILE A 53 -5.77 -7.15 13.08
C ILE A 53 -6.86 -7.89 12.30
N LEU A 54 -7.57 -7.17 11.42
CA LEU A 54 -8.69 -7.70 10.64
C LEU A 54 -8.24 -8.63 9.50
N GLY A 55 -7.01 -8.48 9.08
CA GLY A 55 -6.42 -9.26 8.01
C GLY A 55 -5.37 -8.48 7.22
N TYR A 56 -4.99 -9.02 6.07
CA TYR A 56 -3.96 -8.41 5.23
C TYR A 56 -4.22 -8.63 3.74
N TYR A 57 -3.59 -7.78 2.94
CA TYR A 57 -3.55 -7.82 1.49
C TYR A 57 -2.10 -7.89 1.04
N ARG A 58 -1.81 -8.68 0.00
CA ARG A 58 -0.51 -8.74 -0.69
C ARG A 58 -0.61 -8.00 -2.02
N LYS A 59 0.29 -7.05 -2.25
CA LYS A 59 0.34 -6.24 -3.48
C LYS A 59 0.30 -7.11 -4.73
N SER A 60 -0.67 -6.84 -5.60
CA SER A 60 -0.88 -7.64 -6.82
C SER A 60 0.02 -7.20 -7.97
N HIS A 61 0.19 -5.89 -8.14
CA HIS A 61 0.96 -5.31 -9.24
C HIS A 61 2.34 -4.87 -8.75
N ILE A 62 3.37 -5.63 -9.11
CA ILE A 62 4.75 -5.39 -8.67
C ILE A 62 5.50 -4.65 -9.78
N PRO A 63 5.91 -3.38 -9.56
CA PRO A 63 6.66 -2.61 -10.55
C PRO A 63 8.08 -3.12 -10.73
N GLU A 64 8.67 -2.74 -11.87
CA GLU A 64 10.07 -2.93 -12.18
C GLU A 64 10.57 -1.72 -12.96
N GLY A 65 11.69 -1.18 -12.54
CA GLY A 65 12.34 -0.04 -13.18
C GLY A 65 13.38 0.58 -12.27
N PRO A 66 14.23 1.48 -12.78
CA PRO A 66 15.21 2.18 -11.98
C PRO A 66 14.56 2.89 -10.77
N GLY A 67 15.05 2.59 -9.56
CA GLY A 67 14.46 3.08 -8.31
C GLY A 67 13.23 2.29 -7.82
N TYR A 68 12.71 1.36 -8.62
CA TYR A 68 11.51 0.56 -8.30
C TYR A 68 11.75 -0.93 -8.57
N GLU A 69 12.90 -1.46 -8.17
CA GLU A 69 13.26 -2.87 -8.39
C GLU A 69 12.50 -3.82 -7.46
N GLU A 70 11.18 -3.65 -7.35
CA GLU A 70 10.35 -4.44 -6.43
C GLU A 70 10.29 -5.92 -6.82
N LYS A 71 10.39 -6.28 -8.11
CA LYS A 71 10.38 -7.69 -8.55
C LYS A 71 11.57 -8.49 -8.07
N PHE A 72 12.68 -7.82 -7.71
CA PHE A 72 13.81 -8.49 -7.08
C PHE A 72 13.47 -9.01 -5.68
N TYR A 73 12.57 -8.34 -4.97
CA TYR A 73 12.21 -8.65 -3.60
C TYR A 73 10.90 -9.39 -3.47
N PHE A 74 9.90 -9.05 -4.26
CA PHE A 74 8.51 -9.44 -4.01
C PHE A 74 7.92 -10.28 -5.12
N HIS A 75 7.21 -11.30 -4.70
CA HIS A 75 6.32 -12.07 -5.56
C HIS A 75 4.95 -11.35 -5.67
N PRO A 76 4.26 -11.42 -6.82
CA PRO A 76 2.89 -10.94 -6.94
C PRO A 76 1.97 -11.55 -5.89
N GLY A 77 1.10 -10.72 -5.33
CA GLY A 77 0.18 -11.13 -4.29
C GLY A 77 -0.84 -12.18 -4.73
N ASN A 78 -1.22 -13.04 -3.82
CA ASN A 78 -2.17 -14.15 -4.03
C ASN A 78 -3.39 -14.09 -3.11
N THR A 79 -3.60 -12.97 -2.40
CA THR A 79 -4.74 -12.80 -1.47
C THR A 79 -6.03 -12.35 -2.17
N GLY A 80 -5.94 -11.89 -3.41
CA GLY A 80 -7.01 -11.16 -4.08
C GLY A 80 -7.28 -9.81 -3.41
N PHE A 81 -8.16 -9.01 -4.01
CA PHE A 81 -8.58 -7.72 -3.45
C PHE A 81 -9.59 -7.92 -2.34
N LYS A 82 -9.38 -7.27 -1.20
CA LYS A 82 -10.16 -7.44 0.03
C LYS A 82 -10.73 -6.11 0.52
N VAL A 83 -11.91 -6.19 1.10
CA VAL A 83 -12.54 -5.11 1.86
C VAL A 83 -12.60 -5.55 3.31
N PHE A 84 -12.25 -4.65 4.22
CA PHE A 84 -12.19 -4.89 5.66
C PHE A 84 -13.26 -4.04 6.34
N GLU A 85 -14.10 -4.68 7.14
CA GLU A 85 -15.13 -4.01 7.94
C GLU A 85 -14.49 -3.53 9.24
N THR A 86 -14.34 -2.22 9.38
CA THR A 86 -13.72 -1.57 10.54
C THR A 86 -14.78 -0.89 11.41
N ALA A 87 -14.37 -0.41 12.59
CA ALA A 87 -15.24 0.34 13.47
C ALA A 87 -15.88 1.59 12.85
N TYR A 88 -15.28 2.14 11.77
CA TYR A 88 -15.70 3.43 11.20
C TYR A 88 -16.21 3.34 9.76
N ALA A 89 -15.71 2.41 8.97
CA ALA A 89 -16.09 2.26 7.56
C ALA A 89 -15.61 0.91 7.00
N LYS A 90 -16.17 0.51 5.85
CA LYS A 90 -15.64 -0.59 5.05
C LYS A 90 -14.50 -0.09 4.18
N ILE A 91 -13.28 -0.57 4.45
CA ILE A 91 -12.05 -0.07 3.82
C ILE A 91 -11.56 -1.06 2.78
N GLY A 92 -11.36 -0.57 1.55
CA GLY A 92 -10.57 -1.23 0.53
C GLY A 92 -9.16 -0.64 0.47
N SER A 93 -8.15 -1.44 0.21
CA SER A 93 -6.79 -0.93 0.00
C SER A 93 -6.07 -1.66 -1.11
N GLY A 94 -5.35 -0.89 -1.94
CA GLY A 94 -4.27 -1.34 -2.79
C GLY A 94 -2.94 -0.76 -2.28
N ILE A 95 -1.82 -1.17 -2.89
CA ILE A 95 -0.50 -0.67 -2.50
C ILE A 95 0.16 -0.03 -3.73
N CYS A 96 0.50 1.24 -3.63
CA CYS A 96 1.32 1.99 -4.58
C CYS A 96 0.90 1.74 -6.05
N TRP A 97 1.63 0.95 -6.83
CA TRP A 97 1.36 0.72 -8.26
C TRP A 97 -0.01 0.13 -8.55
N ASP A 98 -0.65 -0.57 -7.61
CA ASP A 98 -2.04 -1.03 -7.74
C ASP A 98 -3.01 0.12 -8.10
N GLN A 99 -2.72 1.34 -7.65
CA GLN A 99 -3.57 2.53 -7.87
C GLN A 99 -3.67 2.96 -9.34
N TRP A 100 -2.72 2.54 -10.19
CA TRP A 100 -2.76 2.86 -11.63
C TRP A 100 -3.73 1.97 -12.41
N PHE A 101 -4.21 0.88 -11.80
CA PHE A 101 -5.12 -0.08 -12.42
C PHE A 101 -6.57 0.22 -12.00
N PRO A 102 -7.43 0.73 -12.93
CA PRO A 102 -8.82 1.08 -12.62
C PRO A 102 -9.63 -0.09 -12.04
N GLU A 103 -9.27 -1.31 -12.40
CA GLU A 103 -9.89 -2.55 -11.94
C GLU A 103 -9.79 -2.68 -10.42
N VAL A 104 -8.69 -2.25 -9.80
CA VAL A 104 -8.49 -2.34 -8.34
C VAL A 104 -9.54 -1.52 -7.61
N ALA A 105 -9.66 -0.24 -7.94
CA ALA A 105 -10.65 0.65 -7.34
C ALA A 105 -12.09 0.14 -7.58
N ARG A 106 -12.39 -0.30 -8.81
CA ARG A 106 -13.72 -0.79 -9.17
C ARG A 106 -14.07 -2.08 -8.43
N ILE A 107 -13.17 -3.05 -8.37
CA ILE A 107 -13.41 -4.33 -7.66
C ILE A 107 -13.62 -4.08 -6.16
N LEU A 108 -12.80 -3.25 -5.53
CA LEU A 108 -12.94 -2.91 -4.11
C LEU A 108 -14.29 -2.24 -3.83
N THR A 109 -14.71 -1.29 -4.68
CA THR A 109 -16.01 -0.63 -4.56
C THR A 109 -17.17 -1.62 -4.72
N LEU A 110 -17.12 -2.49 -5.73
CA LEU A 110 -18.16 -3.51 -5.96
C LEU A 110 -18.21 -4.54 -4.81
N LYS A 111 -17.12 -4.72 -4.08
CA LYS A 111 -17.07 -5.53 -2.85
C LYS A 111 -17.59 -4.78 -1.62
N GLY A 112 -18.03 -3.55 -1.78
CA GLY A 112 -18.66 -2.76 -0.72
C GLY A 112 -17.70 -1.84 0.04
N ALA A 113 -16.52 -1.52 -0.49
CA ALA A 113 -15.67 -0.50 0.10
C ALA A 113 -16.36 0.87 0.08
N GLU A 114 -16.29 1.57 1.20
CA GLU A 114 -16.81 2.94 1.40
C GLU A 114 -15.67 3.96 1.34
N LEU A 115 -14.42 3.49 1.44
CA LEU A 115 -13.21 4.30 1.44
C LEU A 115 -12.05 3.48 0.86
N LEU A 116 -11.23 4.07 0.00
CA LEU A 116 -10.04 3.44 -0.56
C LEU A 116 -8.76 4.09 -0.01
N PHE A 117 -7.79 3.24 0.38
CA PHE A 117 -6.46 3.67 0.78
C PHE A 117 -5.39 3.14 -0.18
N TYR A 118 -4.43 4.01 -0.52
CA TYR A 118 -3.26 3.67 -1.31
C TYR A 118 -1.98 4.21 -0.64
N PRO A 119 -1.36 3.46 0.28
CA PRO A 119 -0.02 3.79 0.75
C PRO A 119 0.96 3.66 -0.43
N THR A 120 1.82 4.67 -0.60
CA THR A 120 2.53 4.89 -1.85
C THR A 120 3.96 5.37 -1.60
N ALA A 121 4.87 4.99 -2.50
CA ALA A 121 6.22 5.54 -2.62
C ALA A 121 6.48 5.82 -4.11
N ILE A 122 6.00 6.96 -4.61
CA ILE A 122 6.26 7.47 -5.95
C ILE A 122 7.23 8.63 -5.80
N GLY A 123 8.37 8.55 -6.47
CA GLY A 123 9.39 9.60 -6.49
C GLY A 123 9.68 10.09 -7.91
N SER A 124 10.73 10.89 -8.03
CA SER A 124 11.29 11.28 -9.32
C SER A 124 11.80 10.05 -10.09
N GLU A 125 11.76 10.14 -11.41
CA GLU A 125 12.25 9.07 -12.29
C GLU A 125 13.75 9.25 -12.53
N PRO A 126 14.64 8.37 -12.05
CA PRO A 126 16.09 8.55 -12.15
C PRO A 126 16.57 8.69 -13.60
N ASP A 127 16.00 7.94 -14.53
CA ASP A 127 16.37 7.96 -15.95
C ASP A 127 15.67 9.10 -16.73
N TYR A 128 14.65 9.72 -16.16
CA TYR A 128 13.85 10.77 -16.78
C TYR A 128 13.60 11.93 -15.82
N PRO A 129 14.64 12.66 -15.36
CA PRO A 129 14.52 13.65 -14.29
C PRO A 129 13.59 14.84 -14.62
N GLN A 130 13.24 15.03 -15.89
CA GLN A 130 12.25 16.02 -16.32
C GLN A 130 10.79 15.55 -16.20
N LEU A 131 10.58 14.26 -15.91
CA LEU A 131 9.24 13.70 -15.76
C LEU A 131 8.72 13.98 -14.35
N ASP A 132 7.61 14.73 -14.25
CA ASP A 132 6.84 14.90 -13.03
C ASP A 132 5.49 14.18 -13.21
N SER A 133 5.31 13.09 -12.50
CA SER A 133 4.08 12.28 -12.56
C SER A 133 2.99 12.75 -11.59
N ARG A 134 3.24 13.78 -10.78
CA ARG A 134 2.34 14.22 -9.71
C ARG A 134 0.94 14.56 -10.21
N ASP A 135 0.85 15.37 -11.26
CA ASP A 135 -0.46 15.80 -11.79
C ASP A 135 -1.23 14.62 -12.39
N SER A 136 -0.56 13.75 -13.13
CA SER A 136 -1.16 12.52 -13.67
C SER A 136 -1.63 11.58 -12.55
N TRP A 137 -0.84 11.43 -11.49
CA TRP A 137 -1.20 10.65 -10.33
C TRP A 137 -2.45 11.20 -9.63
N GLN A 138 -2.51 12.52 -9.41
CA GLN A 138 -3.66 13.17 -8.80
C GLN A 138 -4.93 12.99 -9.64
N ILE A 139 -4.82 13.13 -10.97
CA ILE A 139 -5.95 12.93 -11.90
C ILE A 139 -6.48 11.49 -11.80
N VAL A 140 -5.60 10.50 -11.74
CA VAL A 140 -5.99 9.09 -11.59
C VAL A 140 -6.74 8.86 -10.28
N MET A 141 -6.24 9.38 -9.16
CA MET A 141 -6.91 9.27 -7.86
C MET A 141 -8.29 9.95 -7.86
N GLN A 142 -8.38 11.14 -8.43
CA GLN A 142 -9.67 11.85 -8.60
C GLN A 142 -10.62 11.06 -9.51
N GLY A 143 -10.10 10.46 -10.58
CA GLY A 143 -10.86 9.61 -11.49
C GLY A 143 -11.47 8.40 -10.79
N HIS A 144 -10.70 7.71 -9.94
CA HIS A 144 -11.22 6.59 -9.13
C HIS A 144 -12.29 7.05 -8.15
N SER A 145 -12.07 8.18 -7.47
CA SER A 145 -13.07 8.74 -6.56
C SER A 145 -14.37 9.09 -7.28
N ALA A 146 -14.28 9.85 -8.37
CA ALA A 146 -15.45 10.28 -9.15
C ALA A 146 -16.20 9.11 -9.79
N ALA A 147 -15.48 8.17 -10.44
CA ALA A 147 -16.09 7.04 -11.14
C ALA A 147 -16.75 6.01 -10.21
N ASN A 148 -16.35 5.98 -8.94
CA ASN A 148 -16.88 5.04 -7.95
C ASN A 148 -17.73 5.73 -6.86
N CYS A 149 -17.81 7.06 -6.85
CA CYS A 149 -18.54 7.87 -5.87
C CYS A 149 -18.12 7.58 -4.42
N ILE A 150 -16.83 7.33 -4.17
CA ILE A 150 -16.28 7.07 -2.84
C ILE A 150 -14.97 7.85 -2.62
N PRO A 151 -14.64 8.21 -1.38
CA PRO A 151 -13.37 8.85 -1.06
C PRO A 151 -12.17 7.96 -1.39
N VAL A 152 -11.10 8.57 -1.87
CA VAL A 152 -9.79 7.94 -2.08
C VAL A 152 -8.74 8.71 -1.30
N VAL A 153 -7.98 8.00 -0.48
CA VAL A 153 -6.88 8.53 0.32
C VAL A 153 -5.59 7.89 -0.16
N ALA A 154 -4.68 8.68 -0.67
CA ALA A 154 -3.35 8.23 -1.04
C ALA A 154 -2.31 8.99 -0.22
N SER A 155 -1.45 8.27 0.48
CA SER A 155 -0.33 8.82 1.23
C SER A 155 0.96 8.48 0.53
N ASN A 156 1.80 9.47 0.27
CA ASN A 156 3.09 9.25 -0.36
C ASN A 156 4.22 9.36 0.66
N ARG A 157 5.29 8.62 0.42
CA ARG A 157 6.58 8.83 1.07
C ARG A 157 7.10 10.22 0.74
N ILE A 158 7.89 10.80 1.64
CA ILE A 158 8.56 12.09 1.45
C ILE A 158 10.06 11.95 1.72
N GLY A 159 10.84 12.86 1.14
CA GLY A 159 12.29 12.93 1.36
C GLY A 159 13.08 12.55 0.12
N THR A 160 14.40 12.52 0.25
CA THR A 160 15.32 12.15 -0.82
C THR A 160 16.17 10.96 -0.37
N GLU A 161 16.37 10.03 -1.28
CA GLU A 161 17.29 8.90 -1.12
C GLU A 161 18.39 8.99 -2.16
N ASP A 162 19.61 9.01 -1.67
CA ASP A 162 20.82 9.01 -2.50
C ASP A 162 21.51 7.65 -2.37
N ASN A 163 21.92 7.10 -3.49
CA ASN A 163 22.81 5.95 -3.55
C ASN A 163 23.87 6.16 -4.62
N GLU A 164 24.79 5.20 -4.80
CA GLU A 164 25.89 5.30 -5.76
C GLU A 164 25.43 5.41 -7.22
N LYS A 165 24.20 5.05 -7.55
CA LYS A 165 23.69 4.99 -8.92
C LYS A 165 22.74 6.12 -9.26
N PHE A 166 21.93 6.57 -8.29
CA PHE A 166 20.92 7.62 -8.53
C PHE A 166 20.50 8.33 -7.24
N SER A 167 19.89 9.50 -7.40
CA SER A 167 19.16 10.23 -6.37
C SER A 167 17.68 10.22 -6.72
N GLN A 168 16.83 9.88 -5.75
CA GLN A 168 15.38 9.85 -5.93
C GLN A 168 14.69 10.67 -4.85
N THR A 169 13.86 11.62 -5.26
CA THR A 169 13.06 12.46 -4.33
C THR A 169 11.59 12.05 -4.42
N PHE A 170 10.97 11.87 -3.26
CA PHE A 170 9.58 11.44 -3.09
C PHE A 170 8.69 12.60 -2.67
#